data_8ddb7b95aa573fe34a80a638e2af921f
#
_entry.id   8ddb7b95aa573fe34a80a638e2af921f
#
_cell.length_a   1.000
_cell.length_b   1.000
_cell.length_c   1.000
_cell.angle_alpha   90.00
_cell.angle_beta   90.00
_cell.angle_gamma   90.00
#
_symmetry.space_group_name_H-M   'P 1'
#
loop_
_entity.id
_entity.type
_entity.pdbx_description
1 polymer ?
#
loop_
_entity_poly.entity_id
_entity_poly.type
_entity_poly.pdbx_seq_one_letter_code
_entity_poly.pdbx_strand_id
1 'polypeptide(L)'
;MAVMTYREALNMALREEMRRDGRVFVIGEEVGLYEGAYKVTQGLLKEFGPRRVVDTPICESGFTGVGIGAAMVGLRPVVEMMTFNFAIIALDQIVNTAAKLHYMSGGQFNVPIVIRGPGGPAAQLAAQHSQSMETYFYHVPGLKVVRPTTPMDAKGLLKSSIRDDNPVIFIESETLYPVKGEVPEDPDFVIPLGKAVVRREGKDVTVIAYMGMMYRAMEVAEDLAKEGLSVELVDPRTLRPMDTETIIGSVRKTHRLVVVEAGAGFAGMGSEIASFVTEQAFDDLDAPVERVTGANAPMPYARNLEKLKTPSKDKIAAAVRRVCGANGG
;
A
#
# COMPACT_ATOMS: atom_id res chain seq x y z
N MET A 1 -2.84 12.27 -20.37
CA MET A 1 -1.81 11.75 -19.42
C MET A 1 -0.82 12.86 -19.12
N ALA A 2 -0.56 13.13 -17.84
CA ALA A 2 0.50 14.05 -17.42
C ALA A 2 1.58 13.24 -16.67
N VAL A 3 2.85 13.64 -16.81
CA VAL A 3 3.94 13.04 -16.03
C VAL A 3 4.09 13.83 -14.75
N MET A 4 3.89 13.18 -13.61
CA MET A 4 4.01 13.79 -12.29
C MET A 4 4.60 12.83 -11.28
N THR A 5 5.04 13.35 -10.13
CA THR A 5 5.52 12.53 -9.04
C THR A 5 4.37 11.82 -8.32
N TYR A 6 4.68 10.74 -7.63
CA TYR A 6 3.73 10.01 -6.80
C TYR A 6 3.06 10.94 -5.77
N ARG A 7 3.83 11.85 -5.14
CA ARG A 7 3.32 12.85 -4.21
C ARG A 7 2.33 13.82 -4.87
N GLU A 8 2.65 14.31 -6.07
CA GLU A 8 1.75 15.20 -6.83
C GLU A 8 0.46 14.49 -7.24
N ALA A 9 0.54 13.20 -7.56
CA ALA A 9 -0.63 12.39 -7.88
C ALA A 9 -1.57 12.22 -6.67
N LEU A 10 -1.03 12.04 -5.45
CA LEU A 10 -1.82 12.05 -4.21
C LEU A 10 -2.46 13.41 -3.95
N ASN A 11 -1.70 14.50 -4.10
CA ASN A 11 -2.22 15.87 -3.94
C ASN A 11 -3.36 16.13 -4.95
N MET A 12 -3.18 15.72 -6.21
CA MET A 12 -4.21 15.84 -7.24
C MET A 12 -5.49 15.07 -6.85
N ALA A 13 -5.35 13.83 -6.36
CA ALA A 13 -6.48 13.02 -5.92
C ALA A 13 -7.27 13.68 -4.79
N LEU A 14 -6.58 14.19 -3.76
CA LEU A 14 -7.20 14.92 -2.66
C LEU A 14 -7.94 16.16 -3.16
N ARG A 15 -7.31 16.96 -4.01
CA ARG A 15 -7.84 18.18 -4.56
C ARG A 15 -9.10 17.93 -5.40
N GLU A 16 -9.07 16.93 -6.27
CA GLU A 16 -10.20 16.53 -7.09
C GLU A 16 -11.39 16.04 -6.23
N GLU A 17 -11.14 15.17 -5.25
CA GLU A 17 -12.21 14.66 -4.38
C GLU A 17 -12.77 15.73 -3.44
N MET A 18 -11.95 16.65 -2.94
CA MET A 18 -12.40 17.78 -2.13
C MET A 18 -13.23 18.79 -2.94
N ARG A 19 -12.94 18.96 -4.24
CA ARG A 19 -13.78 19.78 -5.14
C ARG A 19 -15.09 19.09 -5.48
N ARG A 20 -15.04 17.77 -5.69
CA ARG A 20 -16.20 16.95 -6.05
C ARG A 20 -17.24 16.86 -4.92
N ASP A 21 -16.77 16.70 -3.68
CA ASP A 21 -17.64 16.43 -2.53
C ASP A 21 -17.29 17.34 -1.33
N GLY A 22 -18.23 18.21 -0.97
CA GLY A 22 -18.10 19.13 0.16
C GLY A 22 -17.91 18.46 1.53
N ARG A 23 -18.19 17.17 1.66
CA ARG A 23 -18.05 16.39 2.88
C ARG A 23 -16.61 15.89 3.12
N VAL A 24 -15.77 15.87 2.07
CA VAL A 24 -14.36 15.42 2.16
C VAL A 24 -13.54 16.51 2.85
N PHE A 25 -12.80 16.17 3.89
CA PHE A 25 -11.85 17.05 4.55
C PHE A 25 -10.60 16.28 4.99
N VAL A 26 -9.48 16.99 5.12
CA VAL A 26 -8.21 16.42 5.58
C VAL A 26 -7.97 16.87 7.01
N ILE A 27 -7.56 15.95 7.87
CA ILE A 27 -7.24 16.20 9.28
C ILE A 27 -5.97 15.44 9.66
N GLY A 28 -5.08 16.06 10.40
CA GLY A 28 -3.84 15.44 10.87
C GLY A 28 -2.82 16.47 11.33
N GLU A 29 -1.63 15.99 11.61
CA GLU A 29 -0.50 16.80 12.07
C GLU A 29 0.13 17.56 10.90
N GLU A 30 0.28 18.88 11.02
CA GLU A 30 0.98 19.74 10.07
C GLU A 30 0.42 19.69 8.63
N VAL A 31 -0.82 19.22 8.44
CA VAL A 31 -1.44 19.08 7.11
C VAL A 31 -1.85 20.39 6.48
N GLY A 32 -2.05 21.43 7.29
CA GLY A 32 -2.51 22.75 6.86
C GLY A 32 -1.39 23.76 6.67
N LEU A 33 -0.96 24.41 7.76
CA LEU A 33 0.01 25.51 7.72
C LEU A 33 1.37 25.08 7.19
N TYR A 34 1.86 23.92 7.57
CA TYR A 34 3.13 23.37 7.09
C TYR A 34 2.99 22.64 5.74
N GLU A 35 1.77 22.44 5.24
CA GLU A 35 1.46 21.77 3.97
C GLU A 35 1.89 20.29 3.92
N GLY A 36 1.87 19.63 5.08
CA GLY A 36 2.28 18.23 5.27
C GLY A 36 3.81 18.07 5.36
N ALA A 37 4.26 17.13 6.19
CA ALA A 37 5.68 16.81 6.35
C ALA A 37 6.34 16.41 5.01
N TYR A 38 5.61 15.72 4.16
CA TYR A 38 6.04 15.28 2.84
C TYR A 38 5.40 16.06 1.69
N LYS A 39 4.71 17.16 1.97
CA LYS A 39 4.09 18.08 1.00
C LYS A 39 2.98 17.42 0.15
N VAL A 40 2.34 16.39 0.64
CA VAL A 40 1.17 15.79 -0.02
C VAL A 40 -0.03 16.74 0.01
N THR A 41 -0.18 17.52 1.09
CA THR A 41 -1.29 18.46 1.27
C THR A 41 -0.99 19.88 0.81
N GLN A 42 0.12 20.08 0.07
CA GLN A 42 0.56 21.38 -0.39
C GLN A 42 -0.54 22.16 -1.13
N GLY A 43 -0.79 23.39 -0.69
CA GLY A 43 -1.76 24.31 -1.28
C GLY A 43 -3.23 24.03 -0.92
N LEU A 44 -3.55 22.92 -0.23
CA LEU A 44 -4.95 22.56 0.10
C LEU A 44 -5.56 23.55 1.09
N LEU A 45 -4.85 23.97 2.13
CA LEU A 45 -5.36 24.95 3.10
C LEU A 45 -5.74 26.26 2.41
N LYS A 46 -4.90 26.74 1.49
CA LYS A 46 -5.16 27.96 0.73
C LYS A 46 -6.42 27.87 -0.14
N GLU A 47 -6.66 26.70 -0.71
CA GLU A 47 -7.79 26.48 -1.62
C GLU A 47 -9.11 26.21 -0.90
N PHE A 48 -9.09 25.36 0.15
CA PHE A 48 -10.30 24.85 0.79
C PHE A 48 -10.59 25.45 2.16
N GLY A 49 -9.63 26.17 2.75
CA GLY A 49 -9.77 26.82 4.04
C GLY A 49 -9.66 25.88 5.26
N PRO A 50 -9.62 26.47 6.49
CA PRO A 50 -9.30 25.74 7.71
C PRO A 50 -10.42 24.82 8.21
N ARG A 51 -11.63 24.88 7.64
CA ARG A 51 -12.70 23.94 7.95
C ARG A 51 -12.57 22.62 7.17
N ARG A 52 -11.77 22.62 6.12
CA ARG A 52 -11.60 21.46 5.23
C ARG A 52 -10.17 20.88 5.29
N VAL A 53 -9.23 21.65 5.84
CA VAL A 53 -7.85 21.21 6.08
C VAL A 53 -7.50 21.61 7.50
N VAL A 54 -7.48 20.63 8.38
CA VAL A 54 -7.49 20.82 9.83
C VAL A 54 -6.19 20.33 10.46
N ASP A 55 -5.37 21.27 10.93
CA ASP A 55 -4.19 20.94 11.74
C ASP A 55 -4.60 20.48 13.14
N THR A 56 -3.93 19.47 13.65
CA THR A 56 -4.14 18.93 15.00
C THR A 56 -2.85 18.95 15.82
N PRO A 57 -2.94 18.96 17.15
CA PRO A 57 -1.81 18.53 17.98
C PRO A 57 -1.40 17.08 17.67
N ILE A 58 -0.19 16.69 18.05
CA ILE A 58 0.29 15.31 17.97
C ILE A 58 -0.51 14.45 18.97
N CYS A 59 -1.55 13.81 18.46
CA CYS A 59 -2.43 12.94 19.23
C CYS A 59 -3.21 12.01 18.28
N GLU A 60 -2.54 10.99 17.73
CA GLU A 60 -3.08 10.13 16.67
C GLU A 60 -4.38 9.43 17.07
N SER A 61 -4.51 9.01 18.33
CA SER A 61 -5.76 8.44 18.85
C SER A 61 -6.88 9.49 18.87
N GLY A 62 -6.56 10.73 19.26
CA GLY A 62 -7.54 11.83 19.38
C GLY A 62 -8.10 12.23 18.03
N PHE A 63 -7.24 12.61 17.08
CA PHE A 63 -7.72 13.09 15.79
C PHE A 63 -8.30 11.96 14.92
N THR A 64 -7.84 10.71 15.08
CA THR A 64 -8.48 9.55 14.43
C THR A 64 -9.90 9.35 14.97
N GLY A 65 -10.09 9.43 16.30
CA GLY A 65 -11.40 9.36 16.91
C GLY A 65 -12.35 10.48 16.43
N VAL A 66 -11.84 11.71 16.29
CA VAL A 66 -12.60 12.84 15.70
C VAL A 66 -12.99 12.52 14.25
N GLY A 67 -12.05 11.99 13.44
CA GLY A 67 -12.33 11.55 12.06
C GLY A 67 -13.43 10.49 12.02
N ILE A 68 -13.37 9.47 12.86
CA ILE A 68 -14.40 8.41 12.94
C ILE A 68 -15.77 8.99 13.29
N GLY A 69 -15.84 9.85 14.33
CA GLY A 69 -17.08 10.51 14.71
C GLY A 69 -17.66 11.38 13.58
N ALA A 70 -16.80 12.11 12.87
CA ALA A 70 -17.21 12.89 11.70
C ALA A 70 -17.74 12.00 10.56
N ALA A 71 -17.14 10.85 10.33
CA ALA A 71 -17.61 9.87 9.33
C ALA A 71 -19.01 9.33 9.70
N MET A 72 -19.25 9.02 10.96
CA MET A 72 -20.54 8.53 11.44
C MET A 72 -21.69 9.51 11.20
N VAL A 73 -21.41 10.81 11.19
CA VAL A 73 -22.42 11.85 10.90
C VAL A 73 -22.43 12.29 9.42
N GLY A 74 -21.80 11.53 8.55
CA GLY A 74 -21.92 11.67 7.10
C GLY A 74 -20.82 12.48 6.42
N LEU A 75 -19.77 12.91 7.12
CA LEU A 75 -18.58 13.49 6.51
C LEU A 75 -17.65 12.38 5.95
N ARG A 76 -16.67 12.77 5.12
CA ARG A 76 -15.66 11.87 4.54
C ARG A 76 -14.25 12.33 4.90
N PRO A 77 -13.79 12.03 6.11
CA PRO A 77 -12.47 12.41 6.56
C PRO A 77 -11.36 11.61 5.88
N VAL A 78 -10.30 12.33 5.51
CA VAL A 78 -9.00 11.77 5.20
C VAL A 78 -8.08 12.12 6.36
N VAL A 79 -7.80 11.13 7.20
CA VAL A 79 -6.92 11.27 8.35
C VAL A 79 -5.49 10.99 7.90
N GLU A 80 -4.63 12.01 7.98
CA GLU A 80 -3.20 11.85 7.68
C GLU A 80 -2.42 11.52 8.93
N MET A 81 -1.75 10.37 8.92
CA MET A 81 -0.68 10.05 9.84
C MET A 81 0.62 10.63 9.27
N MET A 82 1.30 11.51 9.98
CA MET A 82 2.58 12.10 9.54
C MET A 82 3.54 11.00 9.10
N THR A 83 3.60 9.92 9.85
CA THR A 83 4.14 8.63 9.42
C THR A 83 3.23 7.50 9.91
N PHE A 84 2.93 6.55 9.03
CA PHE A 84 2.01 5.46 9.35
C PHE A 84 2.50 4.56 10.49
N ASN A 85 3.77 4.69 10.86
CA ASN A 85 4.36 3.99 11.99
C ASN A 85 3.64 4.30 13.32
N PHE A 86 3.11 5.50 13.47
CA PHE A 86 2.38 5.92 14.68
C PHE A 86 0.86 5.71 14.62
N ALA A 87 0.35 5.13 13.53
CA ALA A 87 -1.01 4.60 13.53
C ALA A 87 -1.26 3.56 14.64
N ILE A 88 -0.18 2.97 15.19
CA ILE A 88 -0.24 2.08 16.36
C ILE A 88 -0.79 2.79 17.61
N ILE A 89 -0.59 4.10 17.75
CA ILE A 89 -1.15 4.88 18.88
C ILE A 89 -2.67 5.02 18.72
N ALA A 90 -3.17 5.02 17.47
CA ALA A 90 -4.60 5.06 17.15
C ALA A 90 -5.20 3.67 16.91
N LEU A 91 -4.49 2.59 17.24
CA LEU A 91 -4.91 1.22 16.90
C LEU A 91 -6.28 0.87 17.47
N ASP A 92 -6.59 1.28 18.71
CA ASP A 92 -7.90 1.07 19.32
C ASP A 92 -9.01 1.74 18.51
N GLN A 93 -8.81 2.99 18.11
CA GLN A 93 -9.77 3.74 17.30
C GLN A 93 -10.00 3.07 15.95
N ILE A 94 -8.94 2.56 15.32
CA ILE A 94 -9.03 1.91 14.02
C ILE A 94 -9.68 0.53 14.13
N VAL A 95 -9.19 -0.32 15.06
CA VAL A 95 -9.58 -1.72 15.15
C VAL A 95 -10.88 -1.92 15.90
N ASN A 96 -11.07 -1.27 17.04
CA ASN A 96 -12.23 -1.49 17.89
C ASN A 96 -13.40 -0.56 17.53
N THR A 97 -13.14 0.61 16.98
CA THR A 97 -14.18 1.55 16.60
C THR A 97 -14.46 1.52 15.10
N ALA A 98 -13.56 2.02 14.26
CA ALA A 98 -13.83 2.16 12.81
C ALA A 98 -14.21 0.82 12.15
N ALA A 99 -13.41 -0.23 12.37
CA ALA A 99 -13.61 -1.54 11.74
C ALA A 99 -14.88 -2.28 12.20
N LYS A 100 -15.39 -1.99 13.40
CA LYS A 100 -16.47 -2.77 14.02
C LYS A 100 -17.82 -2.06 14.01
N LEU A 101 -17.82 -0.74 13.89
CA LEU A 101 -19.03 0.05 14.14
C LEU A 101 -20.18 -0.27 13.20
N HIS A 102 -19.91 -0.48 11.92
CA HIS A 102 -20.94 -0.89 10.96
C HIS A 102 -21.63 -2.21 11.39
N TYR A 103 -20.84 -3.20 11.79
CA TYR A 103 -21.36 -4.48 12.29
C TYR A 103 -22.12 -4.31 13.61
N MET A 104 -21.53 -3.62 14.60
CA MET A 104 -22.11 -3.45 15.94
C MET A 104 -23.40 -2.65 15.92
N SER A 105 -23.55 -1.73 14.97
CA SER A 105 -24.78 -0.94 14.79
C SER A 105 -25.86 -1.65 13.98
N GLY A 106 -25.63 -2.88 13.53
CA GLY A 106 -26.55 -3.56 12.62
C GLY A 106 -26.70 -2.87 11.26
N GLY A 107 -25.63 -2.23 10.78
CA GLY A 107 -25.60 -1.52 9.50
C GLY A 107 -26.15 -0.08 9.55
N GLN A 108 -26.48 0.44 10.73
CA GLN A 108 -27.04 1.80 10.85
C GLN A 108 -26.00 2.89 10.61
N PHE A 109 -24.73 2.64 10.92
CA PHE A 109 -23.63 3.56 10.71
C PHE A 109 -22.62 3.02 9.70
N ASN A 110 -22.27 3.84 8.73
CA ASN A 110 -21.08 3.66 7.91
C ASN A 110 -19.92 4.47 8.50
N VAL A 111 -18.70 4.09 8.19
CA VAL A 111 -17.50 4.83 8.58
C VAL A 111 -16.65 5.08 7.33
N PRO A 112 -17.07 6.00 6.45
CA PRO A 112 -16.35 6.36 5.23
C PRO A 112 -15.11 7.20 5.53
N ILE A 113 -14.07 6.56 6.06
CA ILE A 113 -12.82 7.19 6.49
C ILE A 113 -11.63 6.60 5.72
N VAL A 114 -10.72 7.45 5.31
CA VAL A 114 -9.39 7.04 4.84
C VAL A 114 -8.36 7.42 5.88
N ILE A 115 -7.56 6.46 6.32
CA ILE A 115 -6.42 6.69 7.20
C ILE A 115 -5.18 6.44 6.36
N ARG A 116 -4.40 7.50 6.07
CA ARG A 116 -3.29 7.46 5.13
C ARG A 116 -1.98 8.00 5.72
N GLY A 117 -0.89 7.60 5.13
CA GLY A 117 0.45 8.13 5.45
C GLY A 117 1.55 7.20 4.95
N PRO A 118 2.82 7.65 4.93
CA PRO A 118 3.96 6.85 4.53
C PRO A 118 4.29 5.79 5.57
N GLY A 119 4.53 4.54 5.12
CA GLY A 119 4.96 3.43 5.94
C GLY A 119 5.87 2.49 5.17
N GLY A 120 6.55 1.60 5.87
CA GLY A 120 7.56 0.72 5.31
C GLY A 120 8.97 1.33 5.33
N PRO A 121 9.92 0.77 4.59
CA PRO A 121 11.29 1.28 4.53
C PRO A 121 11.33 2.75 4.13
N ALA A 122 12.06 3.53 4.93
CA ALA A 122 12.30 4.96 4.72
C ALA A 122 13.81 5.21 4.55
N ALA A 123 14.22 6.46 4.35
CA ALA A 123 15.62 6.80 4.13
C ALA A 123 16.28 7.28 5.44
N GLN A 124 16.99 6.39 6.13
CA GLN A 124 17.76 6.67 7.35
C GLN A 124 16.91 7.25 8.52
N LEU A 125 15.67 6.76 8.66
CA LEU A 125 14.77 7.13 9.76
C LEU A 125 14.76 6.10 10.91
N ALA A 126 15.54 5.02 10.80
CA ALA A 126 15.73 4.00 11.82
C ALA A 126 14.46 3.20 12.19
N ALA A 127 14.51 2.54 13.36
CA ALA A 127 13.60 1.47 13.73
C ALA A 127 12.13 1.87 13.83
N GLN A 128 11.84 3.00 14.45
CA GLN A 128 10.45 3.43 14.72
C GLN A 128 9.75 4.05 13.52
N HIS A 129 10.49 4.55 12.53
CA HIS A 129 9.96 5.27 11.37
C HIS A 129 10.08 4.49 10.05
N SER A 130 10.36 3.18 10.10
CA SER A 130 10.59 2.37 8.89
C SER A 130 9.95 0.99 9.01
N GLN A 131 8.77 0.91 9.61
CA GLN A 131 8.05 -0.33 9.86
C GLN A 131 7.05 -0.63 8.75
N SER A 132 6.93 -1.90 8.37
CA SER A 132 5.87 -2.41 7.50
C SER A 132 4.67 -2.76 8.38
N MET A 133 3.73 -1.82 8.49
CA MET A 133 2.61 -1.89 9.44
C MET A 133 1.35 -2.53 8.86
N GLU A 134 1.31 -2.83 7.58
CA GLU A 134 0.14 -3.37 6.88
C GLU A 134 -0.43 -4.64 7.54
N THR A 135 0.44 -5.46 8.12
CA THR A 135 0.09 -6.72 8.81
C THR A 135 -0.90 -6.52 9.96
N TYR A 136 -0.78 -5.42 10.68
CA TYR A 136 -1.67 -5.11 11.81
C TYR A 136 -3.10 -4.80 11.36
N PHE A 137 -3.30 -4.43 10.09
CA PHE A 137 -4.58 -3.94 9.59
C PHE A 137 -5.27 -4.92 8.64
N TYR A 138 -4.54 -5.61 7.76
CA TYR A 138 -5.20 -6.53 6.84
C TYR A 138 -5.78 -7.78 7.54
N HIS A 139 -5.27 -8.12 8.72
CA HIS A 139 -5.85 -9.19 9.56
C HIS A 139 -7.23 -8.82 10.12
N VAL A 140 -7.53 -7.52 10.25
CA VAL A 140 -8.74 -7.03 10.95
C VAL A 140 -9.97 -7.04 10.02
N PRO A 141 -11.02 -7.85 10.32
CA PRO A 141 -12.29 -7.78 9.59
C PRO A 141 -12.92 -6.38 9.72
N GLY A 142 -13.41 -5.86 8.58
CA GLY A 142 -14.02 -4.52 8.50
C GLY A 142 -13.08 -3.45 7.95
N LEU A 143 -11.78 -3.72 7.81
CA LEU A 143 -10.83 -2.80 7.18
C LEU A 143 -10.53 -3.22 5.73
N LYS A 144 -10.32 -2.23 4.86
CA LYS A 144 -9.65 -2.40 3.57
C LYS A 144 -8.22 -1.88 3.68
N VAL A 145 -7.26 -2.52 3.01
CA VAL A 145 -5.84 -2.14 3.07
C VAL A 145 -5.28 -1.99 1.67
N VAL A 146 -4.78 -0.80 1.36
CA VAL A 146 -4.33 -0.38 0.04
C VAL A 146 -2.85 0.01 0.08
N ARG A 147 -2.07 -0.44 -0.90
CA ARG A 147 -0.63 -0.20 -1.05
C ARG A 147 -0.30 0.22 -2.48
N PRO A 148 -0.55 1.46 -2.88
CA PRO A 148 -0.34 1.92 -4.26
C PRO A 148 1.15 1.94 -4.62
N THR A 149 1.50 1.43 -5.79
CA THR A 149 2.90 1.36 -6.25
C THR A 149 3.29 2.54 -7.14
N THR A 150 2.47 2.87 -8.14
CA THR A 150 2.80 3.91 -9.13
C THR A 150 2.06 5.23 -8.85
N PRO A 151 2.49 6.36 -9.46
CA PRO A 151 1.72 7.60 -9.40
C PRO A 151 0.26 7.46 -9.87
N MET A 152 0.03 6.68 -10.93
CA MET A 152 -1.32 6.36 -11.40
C MET A 152 -2.14 5.61 -10.34
N ASP A 153 -1.54 4.60 -9.68
CA ASP A 153 -2.20 3.86 -8.60
C ASP A 153 -2.50 4.79 -7.42
N ALA A 154 -1.55 5.66 -7.06
CA ALA A 154 -1.71 6.61 -5.97
C ALA A 154 -2.94 7.51 -6.18
N LYS A 155 -3.10 8.09 -7.37
CA LYS A 155 -4.30 8.88 -7.73
C LYS A 155 -5.56 8.04 -7.72
N GLY A 156 -5.59 6.97 -8.51
CA GLY A 156 -6.81 6.21 -8.76
C GLY A 156 -7.33 5.47 -7.54
N LEU A 157 -6.44 4.86 -6.76
CA LEU A 157 -6.82 4.12 -5.55
C LEU A 157 -7.18 5.05 -4.39
N LEU A 158 -6.52 6.22 -4.23
CA LEU A 158 -6.89 7.16 -3.18
C LEU A 158 -8.30 7.73 -3.43
N LYS A 159 -8.63 8.06 -4.66
CA LYS A 159 -9.99 8.49 -5.02
C LYS A 159 -11.03 7.41 -4.75
N SER A 160 -10.76 6.16 -5.13
CA SER A 160 -11.63 5.03 -4.79
C SER A 160 -11.78 4.83 -3.29
N SER A 161 -10.70 5.01 -2.53
CA SER A 161 -10.71 4.91 -1.07
C SER A 161 -11.57 6.00 -0.42
N ILE A 162 -11.50 7.25 -0.92
CA ILE A 162 -12.32 8.37 -0.43
C ILE A 162 -13.80 8.15 -0.76
N ARG A 163 -14.11 7.49 -1.87
CA ARG A 163 -15.48 7.20 -2.31
C ARG A 163 -16.09 5.97 -1.64
N ASP A 164 -15.28 5.14 -0.98
CA ASP A 164 -15.75 3.93 -0.29
C ASP A 164 -16.48 4.29 1.01
N ASP A 165 -17.53 3.55 1.35
CA ASP A 165 -18.33 3.78 2.55
C ASP A 165 -17.80 3.03 3.80
N ASN A 166 -16.68 2.30 3.65
CA ASN A 166 -16.02 1.57 4.73
C ASN A 166 -14.64 2.16 5.04
N PRO A 167 -14.06 1.83 6.21
CA PRO A 167 -12.74 2.29 6.57
C PRO A 167 -11.65 1.73 5.65
N VAL A 168 -10.83 2.62 5.11
CA VAL A 168 -9.69 2.26 4.25
C VAL A 168 -8.38 2.70 4.88
N ILE A 169 -7.48 1.76 5.04
CA ILE A 169 -6.09 1.96 5.43
C ILE A 169 -5.28 2.11 4.14
N PHE A 170 -4.72 3.28 3.91
CA PHE A 170 -4.04 3.63 2.68
C PHE A 170 -2.57 3.96 2.97
N ILE A 171 -1.70 2.96 2.86
CA ILE A 171 -0.31 3.09 3.27
C ILE A 171 0.58 3.39 2.06
N GLU A 172 1.19 4.55 2.06
CA GLU A 172 2.10 5.06 1.04
C GLU A 172 3.55 4.66 1.33
N SER A 173 4.50 5.12 0.53
CA SER A 173 5.93 4.95 0.78
C SER A 173 6.67 6.27 0.59
N GLU A 174 7.44 6.65 1.60
CA GLU A 174 8.30 7.83 1.54
C GLU A 174 9.25 7.78 0.35
N THR A 175 9.85 6.62 0.12
CA THR A 175 10.83 6.44 -0.97
C THR A 175 10.21 6.55 -2.37
N LEU A 176 8.89 6.44 -2.49
CA LEU A 176 8.19 6.57 -3.77
C LEU A 176 7.69 8.00 -4.05
N TYR A 177 7.63 8.88 -3.07
CA TYR A 177 7.15 10.25 -3.29
C TYR A 177 7.82 11.00 -4.43
N PRO A 178 9.14 10.89 -4.68
CA PRO A 178 9.79 11.53 -5.83
C PRO A 178 9.67 10.76 -7.15
N VAL A 179 9.16 9.53 -7.14
CA VAL A 179 9.06 8.70 -8.35
C VAL A 179 8.05 9.31 -9.30
N LYS A 180 8.45 9.50 -10.55
CA LYS A 180 7.61 10.04 -11.62
C LYS A 180 6.96 8.92 -12.42
N GLY A 181 5.75 9.19 -12.92
CA GLY A 181 5.04 8.30 -13.84
C GLY A 181 3.88 9.03 -14.51
N GLU A 182 3.31 8.39 -15.51
CA GLU A 182 2.13 8.88 -16.20
C GLU A 182 0.89 8.73 -15.32
N VAL A 183 0.05 9.78 -15.29
CA VAL A 183 -1.18 9.84 -14.53
C VAL A 183 -2.30 10.40 -15.42
N PRO A 184 -3.47 9.77 -15.50
CA PRO A 184 -4.62 10.33 -16.19
C PRO A 184 -5.03 11.68 -15.59
N GLU A 185 -5.28 12.67 -16.48
CA GLU A 185 -5.75 14.00 -16.07
C GLU A 185 -7.26 14.02 -15.85
N ASP A 186 -7.97 12.99 -16.32
CA ASP A 186 -9.40 12.82 -16.12
C ASP A 186 -9.74 12.89 -14.61
N PRO A 187 -10.60 13.86 -14.20
CA PRO A 187 -11.03 14.00 -12.81
C PRO A 187 -11.96 12.88 -12.36
N ASP A 188 -12.48 12.05 -13.25
CA ASP A 188 -13.31 10.89 -12.90
C ASP A 188 -12.50 9.58 -12.86
N PHE A 189 -11.23 9.61 -13.26
CA PHE A 189 -10.37 8.44 -13.21
C PHE A 189 -10.26 7.86 -11.79
N VAL A 190 -10.59 6.59 -11.66
CA VAL A 190 -10.46 5.79 -10.43
C VAL A 190 -9.92 4.40 -10.76
N ILE A 191 -9.35 3.73 -9.77
CA ILE A 191 -8.95 2.32 -9.84
C ILE A 191 -9.77 1.56 -8.80
N PRO A 192 -10.52 0.51 -9.18
CA PRO A 192 -11.30 -0.28 -8.23
C PRO A 192 -10.43 -0.92 -7.15
N LEU A 193 -10.88 -0.87 -5.89
CA LEU A 193 -10.26 -1.60 -4.81
C LEU A 193 -10.45 -3.11 -5.00
N GLY A 194 -9.47 -3.91 -4.61
CA GLY A 194 -9.51 -5.37 -4.75
C GLY A 194 -9.20 -5.87 -6.17
N LYS A 195 -8.54 -5.04 -7.00
CA LYS A 195 -8.07 -5.44 -8.33
C LYS A 195 -6.55 -5.29 -8.44
N ALA A 196 -5.89 -6.42 -8.65
CA ALA A 196 -4.47 -6.49 -8.96
C ALA A 196 -4.20 -6.03 -10.40
N VAL A 197 -2.94 -5.89 -10.76
CA VAL A 197 -2.52 -5.62 -12.13
C VAL A 197 -1.29 -6.46 -12.48
N VAL A 198 -1.30 -7.04 -13.67
CA VAL A 198 -0.11 -7.63 -14.28
C VAL A 198 0.72 -6.49 -14.86
N ARG A 199 1.86 -6.18 -14.21
CA ARG A 199 2.79 -5.11 -14.64
C ARG A 199 3.66 -5.55 -15.81
N ARG A 200 3.89 -6.84 -15.91
CA ARG A 200 4.65 -7.47 -16.97
C ARG A 200 4.10 -8.88 -17.21
N GLU A 201 3.80 -9.19 -18.43
CA GLU A 201 3.46 -10.57 -18.82
C GLU A 201 4.71 -11.47 -18.80
N GLY A 202 4.51 -12.71 -18.36
CA GLY A 202 5.52 -13.74 -18.30
C GLY A 202 4.91 -15.14 -18.38
N LYS A 203 5.78 -16.18 -18.50
CA LYS A 203 5.32 -17.56 -18.67
C LYS A 203 6.04 -18.58 -17.78
N ASP A 204 7.19 -18.23 -17.18
CA ASP A 204 8.03 -19.21 -16.48
C ASP A 204 7.86 -19.14 -14.96
N VAL A 205 7.54 -17.98 -14.41
CA VAL A 205 7.34 -17.75 -12.98
C VAL A 205 6.51 -16.49 -12.72
N THR A 206 5.62 -16.53 -11.75
CA THR A 206 4.94 -15.36 -11.21
C THR A 206 5.74 -14.79 -10.05
N VAL A 207 5.99 -13.49 -10.08
CA VAL A 207 6.55 -12.73 -8.95
C VAL A 207 5.51 -11.72 -8.48
N ILE A 208 5.04 -11.88 -7.25
CA ILE A 208 4.14 -10.92 -6.61
C ILE A 208 4.97 -9.95 -5.76
N ALA A 209 4.82 -8.68 -6.02
CA ALA A 209 5.48 -7.63 -5.28
C ALA A 209 4.62 -6.36 -5.24
N TYR A 210 4.90 -5.45 -4.31
CA TYR A 210 4.22 -4.16 -4.22
C TYR A 210 5.17 -3.06 -3.75
N MET A 211 4.80 -1.81 -4.00
CA MET A 211 5.56 -0.64 -3.59
C MET A 211 7.01 -0.66 -4.14
N GLY A 212 8.00 -0.29 -3.32
CA GLY A 212 9.41 -0.29 -3.72
C GLY A 212 9.96 -1.67 -4.13
N MET A 213 9.34 -2.76 -3.66
CA MET A 213 9.75 -4.12 -4.06
C MET A 213 9.31 -4.44 -5.50
N MET A 214 8.21 -3.88 -5.97
CA MET A 214 7.79 -4.02 -7.37
C MET A 214 8.83 -3.40 -8.33
N TYR A 215 9.33 -2.21 -8.03
CA TYR A 215 10.40 -1.60 -8.85
C TYR A 215 11.66 -2.46 -8.90
N ARG A 216 12.07 -3.05 -7.77
CA ARG A 216 13.20 -4.00 -7.76
C ARG A 216 12.91 -5.26 -8.56
N ALA A 217 11.69 -5.80 -8.46
CA ALA A 217 11.27 -6.97 -9.22
C ALA A 217 11.23 -6.68 -10.73
N MET A 218 10.83 -5.47 -11.15
CA MET A 218 10.89 -5.05 -12.57
C MET A 218 12.31 -5.09 -13.11
N GLU A 219 13.28 -4.49 -12.39
CA GLU A 219 14.69 -4.51 -12.79
C GLU A 219 15.25 -5.95 -12.83
N VAL A 220 14.89 -6.79 -11.86
CA VAL A 220 15.30 -8.22 -11.86
C VAL A 220 14.69 -8.97 -13.03
N ALA A 221 13.42 -8.71 -13.36
CA ALA A 221 12.76 -9.36 -14.50
C ALA A 221 13.40 -8.99 -15.85
N GLU A 222 13.89 -7.75 -15.98
CA GLU A 222 14.65 -7.31 -17.16
C GLU A 222 16.00 -8.04 -17.27
N ASP A 223 16.71 -8.21 -16.15
CA ASP A 223 17.99 -8.91 -16.13
C ASP A 223 17.81 -10.40 -16.39
N LEU A 224 16.84 -11.06 -15.78
CA LEU A 224 16.54 -12.47 -16.00
C LEU A 224 16.03 -12.77 -17.42
N ALA A 225 15.39 -11.81 -18.07
CA ALA A 225 15.00 -11.98 -19.49
C ALA A 225 16.19 -12.16 -20.42
N LYS A 226 17.34 -11.55 -20.09
CA LYS A 226 18.60 -11.75 -20.83
C LYS A 226 19.16 -13.17 -20.66
N GLU A 227 18.77 -13.85 -19.58
CA GLU A 227 19.11 -15.24 -19.28
C GLU A 227 18.06 -16.24 -19.84
N GLY A 228 17.02 -15.74 -20.54
CA GLY A 228 15.95 -16.54 -21.12
C GLY A 228 14.79 -16.85 -20.18
N LEU A 229 14.74 -16.28 -18.98
CA LEU A 229 13.64 -16.46 -18.02
C LEU A 229 12.56 -15.38 -18.20
N SER A 230 11.32 -15.80 -18.40
CA SER A 230 10.16 -14.93 -18.62
C SER A 230 9.36 -14.77 -17.33
N VAL A 231 9.61 -13.69 -16.62
CA VAL A 231 8.99 -13.38 -15.32
C VAL A 231 7.68 -12.61 -15.52
N GLU A 232 6.58 -13.12 -14.97
CA GLU A 232 5.33 -12.38 -14.81
C GLU A 232 5.36 -11.59 -13.49
N LEU A 233 4.99 -10.31 -13.56
CA LEU A 233 4.95 -9.45 -12.39
C LEU A 233 3.52 -9.06 -12.06
N VAL A 234 3.06 -9.45 -10.88
CA VAL A 234 1.71 -9.12 -10.38
C VAL A 234 1.82 -8.18 -9.19
N ASP A 235 1.16 -7.02 -9.30
CA ASP A 235 1.03 -6.04 -8.22
C ASP A 235 -0.37 -6.12 -7.64
N PRO A 236 -0.54 -6.54 -6.40
CA PRO A 236 -1.84 -6.67 -5.77
C PRO A 236 -2.56 -5.32 -5.56
N ARG A 237 -1.83 -4.19 -5.42
CA ARG A 237 -2.33 -2.84 -5.15
C ARG A 237 -3.23 -2.73 -3.91
N THR A 238 -4.07 -3.72 -3.68
CA THR A 238 -4.92 -3.87 -2.49
C THR A 238 -4.59 -5.18 -1.81
N LEU A 239 -4.20 -5.12 -0.54
CA LEU A 239 -3.89 -6.32 0.24
C LEU A 239 -5.16 -6.91 0.85
N ARG A 240 -6.17 -6.07 1.11
CA ARG A 240 -7.51 -6.48 1.53
C ARG A 240 -8.57 -5.53 0.97
N PRO A 241 -9.56 -6.02 0.20
CA PRO A 241 -9.65 -7.39 -0.31
C PRO A 241 -8.53 -7.70 -1.31
N MET A 242 -8.05 -8.94 -1.30
CA MET A 242 -7.05 -9.44 -2.26
C MET A 242 -7.73 -9.88 -3.56
N ASP A 243 -7.13 -9.59 -4.70
CA ASP A 243 -7.58 -10.11 -6.01
C ASP A 243 -7.09 -11.54 -6.20
N THR A 244 -7.83 -12.47 -5.65
CA THR A 244 -7.50 -13.88 -5.68
C THR A 244 -7.57 -14.48 -7.09
N GLU A 245 -8.48 -13.97 -7.92
CA GLU A 245 -8.65 -14.42 -9.30
C GLU A 245 -7.40 -14.15 -10.15
N THR A 246 -6.89 -12.91 -10.12
CA THR A 246 -5.68 -12.53 -10.84
C THR A 246 -4.47 -13.31 -10.34
N ILE A 247 -4.31 -13.49 -9.03
CA ILE A 247 -3.18 -14.22 -8.45
C ILE A 247 -3.21 -15.69 -8.87
N ILE A 248 -4.33 -16.37 -8.71
CA ILE A 248 -4.46 -17.79 -9.08
C ILE A 248 -4.32 -17.98 -10.59
N GLY A 249 -4.92 -17.09 -11.39
CA GLY A 249 -4.78 -17.13 -12.86
C GLY A 249 -3.33 -17.03 -13.32
N SER A 250 -2.56 -16.14 -12.68
CA SER A 250 -1.12 -15.98 -12.95
C SER A 250 -0.33 -17.23 -12.54
N VAL A 251 -0.59 -17.79 -11.36
CA VAL A 251 0.09 -19.01 -10.88
C VAL A 251 -0.22 -20.20 -11.80
N ARG A 252 -1.47 -20.39 -12.21
CA ARG A 252 -1.85 -21.45 -13.15
C ARG A 252 -1.20 -21.33 -14.51
N LYS A 253 -0.88 -20.12 -14.93
CA LYS A 253 -0.17 -19.87 -16.18
C LYS A 253 1.32 -20.19 -16.10
N THR A 254 1.94 -19.90 -14.97
CA THR A 254 3.41 -19.94 -14.81
C THR A 254 3.91 -21.12 -13.98
N HIS A 255 3.04 -21.78 -13.23
CA HIS A 255 3.29 -22.92 -12.34
C HIS A 255 4.33 -22.70 -11.23
N ARG A 256 4.78 -21.46 -11.02
CA ARG A 256 5.80 -21.10 -10.03
C ARG A 256 5.53 -19.74 -9.43
N LEU A 257 5.77 -19.62 -8.14
CA LEU A 257 5.48 -18.38 -7.42
C LEU A 257 6.64 -17.95 -6.51
N VAL A 258 6.99 -16.67 -6.63
CA VAL A 258 7.86 -15.95 -5.69
C VAL A 258 7.09 -14.75 -5.16
N VAL A 259 7.03 -14.57 -3.83
CA VAL A 259 6.43 -13.38 -3.21
C VAL A 259 7.51 -12.53 -2.58
N VAL A 260 7.52 -11.23 -2.90
CA VAL A 260 8.55 -10.29 -2.46
C VAL A 260 7.91 -9.18 -1.62
N GLU A 261 8.31 -9.05 -0.36
CA GLU A 261 7.84 -8.01 0.55
C GLU A 261 8.97 -7.39 1.38
N ALA A 262 8.85 -6.10 1.71
CA ALA A 262 9.87 -5.38 2.47
C ALA A 262 9.82 -5.67 3.98
N GLY A 263 8.67 -6.11 4.48
CA GLY A 263 8.43 -6.49 5.87
C GLY A 263 9.16 -7.76 6.29
N ALA A 264 9.12 -8.08 7.58
CA ALA A 264 9.58 -9.36 8.09
C ALA A 264 8.67 -10.50 7.60
N GLY A 265 9.23 -11.67 7.31
CA GLY A 265 8.50 -12.78 6.71
C GLY A 265 7.52 -13.51 7.64
N PHE A 266 7.69 -13.36 8.97
CA PHE A 266 6.77 -13.99 9.92
C PHE A 266 5.42 -13.26 9.90
N ALA A 267 4.34 -13.99 9.61
CA ALA A 267 2.99 -13.46 9.47
C ALA A 267 2.86 -12.28 8.47
N GLY A 268 3.78 -12.17 7.50
CA GLY A 268 3.72 -11.18 6.44
C GLY A 268 2.71 -11.56 5.35
N MET A 269 2.42 -10.63 4.43
CA MET A 269 1.48 -10.85 3.33
C MET A 269 1.91 -12.02 2.42
N GLY A 270 3.21 -12.23 2.28
CA GLY A 270 3.75 -13.37 1.55
C GLY A 270 3.40 -14.72 2.18
N SER A 271 3.18 -14.78 3.50
CA SER A 271 2.71 -15.99 4.17
C SER A 271 1.25 -16.29 3.83
N GLU A 272 0.41 -15.26 3.81
CA GLU A 272 -1.00 -15.36 3.45
C GLU A 272 -1.17 -15.77 1.97
N ILE A 273 -0.46 -15.11 1.07
CA ILE A 273 -0.48 -15.46 -0.37
C ILE A 273 0.01 -16.90 -0.58
N ALA A 274 1.08 -17.32 0.06
CA ALA A 274 1.61 -18.67 -0.07
C ALA A 274 0.62 -19.73 0.44
N SER A 275 -0.03 -19.49 1.59
CA SER A 275 -1.08 -20.37 2.12
C SER A 275 -2.26 -20.45 1.17
N PHE A 276 -2.79 -19.30 0.77
CA PHE A 276 -3.92 -19.22 -0.14
C PHE A 276 -3.67 -19.91 -1.49
N VAL A 277 -2.49 -19.69 -2.10
CA VAL A 277 -2.13 -20.35 -3.37
C VAL A 277 -1.99 -21.86 -3.18
N THR A 278 -1.40 -22.30 -2.07
CA THR A 278 -1.29 -23.73 -1.77
C THR A 278 -2.67 -24.37 -1.58
N GLU A 279 -3.63 -23.67 -0.97
CA GLU A 279 -5.00 -24.18 -0.83
C GLU A 279 -5.78 -24.24 -2.14
N GLN A 280 -5.57 -23.29 -3.06
CA GLN A 280 -6.41 -23.13 -4.26
C GLN A 280 -5.76 -23.62 -5.55
N ALA A 281 -4.46 -23.83 -5.57
CA ALA A 281 -3.69 -24.15 -6.77
C ALA A 281 -2.48 -25.07 -6.48
N PHE A 282 -2.58 -25.95 -5.47
CA PHE A 282 -1.48 -26.86 -5.12
C PHE A 282 -1.03 -27.73 -6.30
N ASP A 283 -2.00 -28.30 -7.02
CA ASP A 283 -1.73 -29.17 -8.17
C ASP A 283 -1.20 -28.43 -9.41
N ASP A 284 -1.28 -27.09 -9.39
CA ASP A 284 -0.74 -26.22 -10.44
C ASP A 284 0.71 -25.79 -10.16
N LEU A 285 1.31 -26.15 -9.00
CA LEU A 285 2.66 -25.72 -8.61
C LEU A 285 3.72 -26.76 -8.96
N ASP A 286 4.73 -26.35 -9.74
CA ASP A 286 5.92 -27.17 -10.06
C ASP A 286 7.03 -27.07 -8.99
N ALA A 287 6.94 -26.10 -8.09
CA ALA A 287 7.91 -25.84 -7.02
C ALA A 287 7.24 -25.27 -5.77
N PRO A 288 7.84 -25.43 -4.58
CA PRO A 288 7.37 -24.72 -3.39
C PRO A 288 7.35 -23.21 -3.59
N VAL A 289 6.35 -22.53 -3.02
CA VAL A 289 6.30 -21.06 -3.05
C VAL A 289 7.49 -20.47 -2.29
N GLU A 290 8.28 -19.64 -2.97
CA GLU A 290 9.40 -18.92 -2.37
C GLU A 290 8.97 -17.55 -1.89
N ARG A 291 9.46 -17.16 -0.71
CA ARG A 291 9.22 -15.85 -0.12
C ARG A 291 10.52 -15.11 0.10
N VAL A 292 10.66 -13.93 -0.51
CA VAL A 292 11.82 -13.04 -0.34
C VAL A 292 11.40 -11.85 0.51
N THR A 293 11.81 -11.86 1.77
CA THR A 293 11.32 -10.92 2.79
C THR A 293 12.44 -10.08 3.37
N GLY A 294 12.08 -9.00 4.04
CA GLY A 294 13.00 -8.25 4.87
C GLY A 294 13.58 -9.11 6.00
N ALA A 295 14.77 -8.78 6.45
CA ALA A 295 15.40 -9.47 7.58
C ALA A 295 14.54 -9.34 8.86
N ASN A 296 14.55 -10.35 9.71
CA ASN A 296 13.82 -10.34 10.99
C ASN A 296 14.57 -9.52 12.04
N ALA A 297 14.62 -8.20 11.81
CA ALA A 297 15.26 -7.22 12.69
C ALA A 297 14.60 -5.85 12.52
N PRO A 298 14.61 -4.96 13.51
CA PRO A 298 14.24 -3.56 13.32
C PRO A 298 15.13 -2.89 12.26
N MET A 299 14.62 -1.82 11.63
CA MET A 299 15.40 -1.08 10.63
C MET A 299 16.60 -0.39 11.29
N PRO A 300 17.82 -0.65 10.84
CA PRO A 300 19.00 0.05 11.36
C PRO A 300 19.10 1.47 10.79
N TYR A 301 19.78 2.36 11.50
CA TYR A 301 20.01 3.74 11.03
C TYR A 301 21.10 3.84 9.96
N ALA A 302 22.15 3.03 10.08
CA ALA A 302 23.28 3.09 9.16
C ALA A 302 22.88 2.63 7.75
N ARG A 303 23.13 3.46 6.75
CA ARG A 303 22.71 3.27 5.35
C ARG A 303 23.15 1.93 4.74
N ASN A 304 24.33 1.46 5.07
CA ASN A 304 24.83 0.15 4.61
C ASN A 304 24.05 -1.01 5.23
N LEU A 305 23.66 -0.91 6.50
CA LEU A 305 22.84 -1.92 7.18
C LEU A 305 21.38 -1.85 6.75
N GLU A 306 20.83 -0.64 6.52
CA GLU A 306 19.48 -0.44 6.00
C GLU A 306 19.27 -1.18 4.66
N LYS A 307 20.27 -1.14 3.76
CA LYS A 307 20.25 -1.91 2.50
C LYS A 307 20.17 -3.42 2.71
N LEU A 308 20.74 -3.95 3.79
CA LEU A 308 20.72 -5.38 4.12
C LEU A 308 19.37 -5.81 4.70
N LYS A 309 18.62 -4.88 5.28
CA LYS A 309 17.31 -5.15 5.90
C LYS A 309 16.24 -5.50 4.87
N THR A 310 16.24 -4.88 3.70
CA THR A 310 15.25 -5.13 2.65
C THR A 310 15.76 -6.14 1.61
N PRO A 311 14.87 -6.88 0.91
CA PRO A 311 15.25 -7.77 -0.18
C PRO A 311 16.12 -7.07 -1.22
N SER A 312 17.30 -7.64 -1.53
CA SER A 312 18.13 -7.17 -2.64
C SER A 312 17.68 -7.78 -3.97
N LYS A 313 18.10 -7.19 -5.10
CA LYS A 313 17.88 -7.76 -6.42
C LYS A 313 18.45 -9.18 -6.54
N ASP A 314 19.66 -9.42 -5.98
CA ASP A 314 20.29 -10.74 -6.00
C ASP A 314 19.46 -11.80 -5.28
N LYS A 315 18.86 -11.44 -4.13
CA LYS A 315 17.97 -12.36 -3.41
C LYS A 315 16.71 -12.70 -4.19
N ILE A 316 16.13 -11.70 -4.88
CA ILE A 316 14.95 -11.90 -5.72
C ILE A 316 15.32 -12.78 -6.93
N ALA A 317 16.41 -12.48 -7.65
CA ALA A 317 16.86 -13.25 -8.78
C ALA A 317 17.22 -14.69 -8.39
N ALA A 318 17.89 -14.88 -7.25
CA ALA A 318 18.22 -16.21 -6.73
C ALA A 318 16.96 -17.04 -6.41
N ALA A 319 15.91 -16.44 -5.82
CA ALA A 319 14.65 -17.11 -5.57
C ALA A 319 13.96 -17.52 -6.87
N VAL A 320 13.92 -16.63 -7.86
CA VAL A 320 13.37 -16.95 -9.19
C VAL A 320 14.11 -18.10 -9.84
N ARG A 321 15.44 -18.08 -9.85
CA ARG A 321 16.25 -19.19 -10.42
C ARG A 321 15.99 -20.51 -9.70
N ARG A 322 15.86 -20.51 -8.35
CA ARG A 322 15.57 -21.74 -7.58
C ARG A 322 14.24 -22.37 -7.99
N VAL A 323 13.16 -21.60 -8.05
CA VAL A 323 11.85 -22.15 -8.41
C VAL A 323 11.78 -22.57 -9.89
N CYS A 324 12.60 -21.99 -10.76
CA CYS A 324 12.69 -22.38 -12.17
C CYS A 324 13.65 -23.57 -12.41
N GLY A 325 14.26 -24.14 -11.37
CA GLY A 325 15.22 -25.25 -11.52
C GLY A 325 16.57 -24.84 -12.13
N ALA A 326 16.80 -23.55 -12.33
CA ALA A 326 18.06 -22.99 -12.80
C ALA A 326 18.99 -22.80 -11.58
N ASN A 327 19.48 -23.91 -11.02
CA ASN A 327 20.54 -23.86 -10.01
C ASN A 327 21.78 -23.31 -10.69
N GLY A 328 22.25 -22.16 -10.26
CA GLY A 328 23.56 -21.66 -10.66
C GLY A 328 24.60 -22.69 -10.34
N GLY A 329 25.35 -23.12 -11.36
CA GLY A 329 26.53 -23.95 -11.20
C GLY A 329 27.64 -23.22 -10.45
#